data_88a71920f8548f0ad88f86ad8fac4e98
#
_entry.id   88a71920f8548f0ad88f86ad8fac4e98
#
_cell.length_a   1.000
_cell.length_b   1.000
_cell.length_c   1.000
_cell.angle_alpha   90.00
_cell.angle_beta   90.00
_cell.angle_gamma   90.00
#
_symmetry.space_group_name_H-M   'P 1'
#
loop_
_entity.id
_entity.type
_entity.pdbx_description
1 polymer ?
#
loop_
_entity_poly.entity_id
_entity_poly.type
_entity_poly.pdbx_seq_one_letter_code
_entity_poly.pdbx_strand_id
1 'polypeptide(L)'
;QFPGLFFLANLLVVPALVVCLWLGILIIIFEGFKISEWLAYGFENLIDLMNTSAHLVAKFEFLLFKNITFDFYMMVLFYIIIVLFFKYIISKTFKKIALLLTSVLIFQLYVLFVFKINYKQEFIAFQKTKHTILGFKNGNYFEFHNTEKNNKQFSFIDDYTTNEGIDKTSKSKLKRFCSIGGHNLIVVDSLGNFDFKSVKFDWILLRNSPKINLEKVIKILKPKLIIADGSNYKSYVKRWRKTCAKKSIHFHDTFKDGAFIYNLNHQGVKEGLNAL
;
A
#
# COMPACT_ATOMS: atom_id res chain seq x y z
N GLN A 1 -10.17 2.68 1.92
CA GLN A 1 -10.88 3.94 1.67
C GLN A 1 -12.22 3.91 2.36
N PHE A 2 -12.58 4.97 3.07
CA PHE A 2 -13.89 5.09 3.74
C PHE A 2 -14.59 6.35 3.21
N PRO A 3 -15.72 6.22 2.48
CA PRO A 3 -16.49 7.37 2.06
C PRO A 3 -17.26 7.96 3.25
N GLY A 4 -16.89 9.17 3.68
CA GLY A 4 -17.50 9.81 4.86
C GLY A 4 -19.02 10.03 4.72
N LEU A 5 -19.53 10.18 3.50
CA LEU A 5 -20.95 10.32 3.22
C LEU A 5 -21.69 8.99 2.98
N PHE A 6 -21.01 7.85 3.13
CA PHE A 6 -21.60 6.51 2.96
C PHE A 6 -22.88 6.32 3.79
N PHE A 7 -22.90 6.85 5.00
CA PHE A 7 -24.05 6.76 5.88
C PHE A 7 -25.27 7.50 5.30
N LEU A 8 -25.07 8.70 4.74
CA LEU A 8 -26.16 9.49 4.13
C LEU A 8 -26.73 8.83 2.88
N ALA A 9 -25.85 8.28 2.02
CA ALA A 9 -26.29 7.53 0.85
C ALA A 9 -27.14 6.32 1.26
N ASN A 10 -26.66 5.53 2.23
CA ASN A 10 -27.37 4.33 2.68
C ASN A 10 -28.68 4.63 3.40
N LEU A 11 -28.80 5.76 4.11
CA LEU A 11 -30.02 6.16 4.76
C LEU A 11 -31.17 6.35 3.76
N LEU A 12 -30.85 6.75 2.53
CA LEU A 12 -31.84 6.94 1.45
C LEU A 12 -31.96 5.68 0.58
N VAL A 13 -30.83 5.08 0.18
CA VAL A 13 -30.82 3.97 -0.79
C VAL A 13 -31.40 2.69 -0.18
N VAL A 14 -31.11 2.37 1.09
CA VAL A 14 -31.58 1.13 1.71
C VAL A 14 -33.11 1.06 1.83
N PRO A 15 -33.84 2.09 2.31
CA PRO A 15 -35.30 2.10 2.27
C PRO A 15 -35.85 2.07 0.85
N ALA A 16 -35.23 2.81 -0.09
CA ALA A 16 -35.65 2.86 -1.47
C ALA A 16 -35.55 1.47 -2.15
N LEU A 17 -34.52 0.68 -1.85
CA LEU A 17 -34.37 -0.70 -2.34
C LEU A 17 -35.55 -1.59 -1.94
N VAL A 18 -36.04 -1.46 -0.70
CA VAL A 18 -37.23 -2.24 -0.24
C VAL A 18 -38.44 -1.86 -1.05
N VAL A 19 -38.66 -0.56 -1.30
CA VAL A 19 -39.80 -0.08 -2.14
C VAL A 19 -39.64 -0.54 -3.58
N CYS A 20 -38.43 -0.49 -4.16
CA CYS A 20 -38.15 -1.02 -5.50
C CYS A 20 -38.50 -2.50 -5.61
N LEU A 21 -38.15 -3.30 -4.61
CA LEU A 21 -38.45 -4.73 -4.62
C LEU A 21 -39.95 -4.98 -4.66
N TRP A 22 -40.73 -4.28 -3.81
CA TRP A 22 -42.19 -4.39 -3.80
C TRP A 22 -42.82 -3.90 -5.10
N LEU A 23 -42.38 -2.75 -5.63
CA LEU A 23 -42.87 -2.24 -6.92
C LEU A 23 -42.60 -3.22 -8.07
N GLY A 24 -41.39 -3.81 -8.11
CA GLY A 24 -41.05 -4.82 -9.11
C GLY A 24 -41.97 -6.04 -9.07
N ILE A 25 -42.27 -6.54 -7.85
CA ILE A 25 -43.22 -7.66 -7.68
C ILE A 25 -44.63 -7.26 -8.16
N LEU A 26 -45.10 -6.06 -7.78
CA LEU A 26 -46.41 -5.57 -8.19
C LEU A 26 -46.53 -5.38 -9.71
N ILE A 27 -45.47 -4.90 -10.38
CA ILE A 27 -45.44 -4.76 -11.84
C ILE A 27 -45.67 -6.14 -12.51
N ILE A 28 -45.00 -7.18 -12.00
CA ILE A 28 -45.15 -8.55 -12.54
C ILE A 28 -46.54 -9.10 -12.29
N ILE A 29 -47.12 -8.89 -11.10
CA ILE A 29 -48.49 -9.37 -10.78
C ILE A 29 -49.56 -8.70 -11.62
N PHE A 30 -49.38 -7.39 -11.90
CA PHE A 30 -50.36 -6.59 -12.68
C PHE A 30 -49.96 -6.47 -14.15
N GLU A 31 -49.11 -7.34 -14.67
CA GLU A 31 -48.78 -7.38 -16.09
C GLU A 31 -50.06 -7.54 -16.93
N GLY A 32 -50.23 -6.69 -17.94
CA GLY A 32 -51.40 -6.64 -18.79
C GLY A 32 -52.50 -5.68 -18.34
N PHE A 33 -52.43 -5.07 -17.19
CA PHE A 33 -53.32 -4.02 -16.75
C PHE A 33 -52.67 -2.63 -16.90
N LYS A 34 -53.48 -1.59 -17.23
CA LYS A 34 -52.97 -0.20 -17.34
C LYS A 34 -52.24 0.32 -16.06
N ILE A 35 -52.54 -0.28 -14.91
CA ILE A 35 -51.92 0.09 -13.63
C ILE A 35 -50.42 -0.29 -13.62
N SER A 36 -50.01 -1.28 -14.39
CA SER A 36 -48.59 -1.68 -14.49
C SER A 36 -47.72 -0.56 -15.08
N GLU A 37 -48.25 0.23 -16.01
CA GLU A 37 -47.52 1.37 -16.60
C GLU A 37 -47.21 2.47 -15.54
N TRP A 38 -48.19 2.76 -14.67
CA TRP A 38 -48.00 3.71 -13.57
C TRP A 38 -47.02 3.22 -12.52
N LEU A 39 -47.08 1.93 -12.21
CA LEU A 39 -46.11 1.30 -11.30
C LEU A 39 -44.71 1.29 -11.89
N ALA A 40 -44.54 1.02 -13.18
CA ALA A 40 -43.28 1.07 -13.89
C ALA A 40 -42.68 2.49 -13.89
N TYR A 41 -43.50 3.51 -14.14
CA TYR A 41 -43.06 4.91 -14.05
C TYR A 41 -42.59 5.28 -12.64
N GLY A 42 -43.29 4.84 -11.59
CA GLY A 42 -42.86 5.03 -10.21
C GLY A 42 -41.56 4.33 -9.90
N PHE A 43 -41.38 3.11 -10.40
CA PHE A 43 -40.17 2.31 -10.25
C PHE A 43 -38.96 2.98 -10.92
N GLU A 44 -39.12 3.46 -12.15
CA GLU A 44 -38.06 4.16 -12.91
C GLU A 44 -37.62 5.44 -12.17
N ASN A 45 -38.57 6.28 -11.73
CA ASN A 45 -38.25 7.49 -10.96
C ASN A 45 -37.53 7.18 -9.65
N LEU A 46 -37.84 6.08 -8.98
CA LEU A 46 -37.18 5.68 -7.75
C LEU A 46 -35.75 5.22 -8.01
N ILE A 47 -35.49 4.48 -9.09
CA ILE A 47 -34.15 4.11 -9.53
C ILE A 47 -33.31 5.36 -9.86
N ASP A 48 -33.90 6.31 -10.60
CA ASP A 48 -33.23 7.56 -10.95
C ASP A 48 -32.87 8.39 -9.71
N LEU A 49 -33.76 8.44 -8.71
CA LEU A 49 -33.50 9.07 -7.43
C LEU A 49 -32.31 8.41 -6.71
N MET A 50 -32.26 7.06 -6.69
CA MET A 50 -31.15 6.31 -6.08
C MET A 50 -29.83 6.57 -6.81
N ASN A 51 -29.82 6.53 -8.14
CA ASN A 51 -28.67 6.80 -8.96
C ASN A 51 -28.16 8.24 -8.78
N THR A 52 -29.08 9.22 -8.78
CA THR A 52 -28.75 10.63 -8.55
C THR A 52 -28.14 10.84 -7.17
N SER A 53 -28.68 10.18 -6.13
CA SER A 53 -28.14 10.24 -4.77
C SER A 53 -26.72 9.66 -4.69
N ALA A 54 -26.47 8.52 -5.35
CA ALA A 54 -25.16 7.90 -5.42
C ALA A 54 -24.15 8.79 -6.16
N HIS A 55 -24.56 9.38 -7.29
CA HIS A 55 -23.73 10.32 -8.04
C HIS A 55 -23.44 11.61 -7.26
N LEU A 56 -24.42 12.11 -6.49
CA LEU A 56 -24.22 13.30 -5.66
C LEU A 56 -23.19 13.03 -4.57
N VAL A 57 -23.28 11.89 -3.89
CA VAL A 57 -22.28 11.46 -2.88
C VAL A 57 -20.91 11.27 -3.51
N ALA A 58 -20.85 10.69 -4.72
CA ALA A 58 -19.58 10.47 -5.43
C ALA A 58 -18.86 11.78 -5.82
N LYS A 59 -19.58 12.90 -5.99
CA LYS A 59 -18.98 14.22 -6.27
C LYS A 59 -18.19 14.79 -5.08
N PHE A 60 -18.50 14.37 -3.86
CA PHE A 60 -17.83 14.86 -2.65
C PHE A 60 -16.55 14.06 -2.35
N GLU A 61 -15.61 13.99 -3.32
CA GLU A 61 -14.34 13.27 -3.16
C GLU A 61 -13.50 13.75 -1.98
N PHE A 62 -13.66 15.01 -1.53
CA PHE A 62 -12.93 15.55 -0.39
C PHE A 62 -13.29 14.90 0.95
N LEU A 63 -14.45 14.24 1.04
CA LEU A 63 -14.89 13.45 2.19
C LEU A 63 -14.54 11.96 2.06
N LEU A 64 -13.81 11.59 1.01
CA LEU A 64 -13.27 10.27 0.86
C LEU A 64 -11.98 10.15 1.67
N PHE A 65 -12.05 9.54 2.83
CA PHE A 65 -10.88 9.25 3.64
C PHE A 65 -10.08 8.14 2.97
N LYS A 66 -8.96 8.52 2.33
CA LYS A 66 -7.99 7.60 1.71
C LYS A 66 -6.87 7.31 2.71
N ASN A 67 -6.25 6.14 2.57
CA ASN A 67 -5.06 5.76 3.33
C ASN A 67 -5.23 5.76 4.85
N ILE A 68 -6.42 5.38 5.34
CA ILE A 68 -6.62 5.18 6.77
C ILE A 68 -5.93 3.87 7.17
N THR A 69 -4.85 3.98 7.92
CA THR A 69 -4.25 2.82 8.61
C THR A 69 -5.09 2.55 9.84
N PHE A 70 -5.84 1.45 9.84
CA PHE A 70 -6.68 1.05 10.95
C PHE A 70 -6.28 -0.35 11.39
N ASP A 71 -5.52 -0.44 12.48
CA ASP A 71 -5.05 -1.70 13.00
C ASP A 71 -6.07 -2.35 13.97
N PHE A 72 -5.82 -3.59 14.34
CA PHE A 72 -6.69 -4.34 15.23
C PHE A 72 -6.89 -3.64 16.59
N TYR A 73 -5.85 -3.04 17.15
CA TYR A 73 -5.94 -2.36 18.44
C TYR A 73 -6.73 -1.07 18.36
N MET A 74 -6.59 -0.30 17.28
CA MET A 74 -7.45 0.86 17.01
C MET A 74 -8.92 0.46 16.94
N MET A 75 -9.22 -0.65 16.27
CA MET A 75 -10.58 -1.19 16.19
C MET A 75 -11.14 -1.51 17.57
N VAL A 76 -10.39 -2.23 18.40
CA VAL A 76 -10.82 -2.58 19.76
C VAL A 76 -11.06 -1.34 20.61
N LEU A 77 -10.13 -0.37 20.62
CA LEU A 77 -10.28 0.88 21.35
C LEU A 77 -11.49 1.68 20.87
N PHE A 78 -11.75 1.70 19.56
CA PHE A 78 -12.91 2.37 19.01
C PHE A 78 -14.23 1.74 19.45
N TYR A 79 -14.33 0.41 19.48
CA TYR A 79 -15.50 -0.29 20.02
C TYR A 79 -15.72 -0.01 21.52
N ILE A 80 -14.65 0.07 22.31
CA ILE A 80 -14.73 0.45 23.72
C ILE A 80 -15.35 1.85 23.86
N ILE A 81 -14.91 2.81 23.04
CA ILE A 81 -15.47 4.18 23.03
C ILE A 81 -16.97 4.14 22.72
N ILE A 82 -17.39 3.38 21.69
CA ILE A 82 -18.80 3.24 21.32
C ILE A 82 -19.62 2.68 22.50
N VAL A 83 -19.18 1.62 23.14
CA VAL A 83 -19.87 1.01 24.29
C VAL A 83 -19.98 1.99 25.46
N LEU A 84 -18.92 2.73 25.77
CA LEU A 84 -18.91 3.72 26.84
C LEU A 84 -19.81 4.91 26.50
N PHE A 85 -19.87 5.32 25.24
CA PHE A 85 -20.76 6.36 24.77
C PHE A 85 -22.24 6.00 24.97
N PHE A 86 -22.65 4.78 24.59
CA PHE A 86 -24.02 4.30 24.84
C PHE A 86 -24.33 4.20 26.33
N LYS A 87 -23.39 3.69 27.16
CA LYS A 87 -23.56 3.67 28.62
C LYS A 87 -23.71 5.06 29.23
N TYR A 88 -23.06 6.08 28.65
CA TYR A 88 -23.22 7.46 29.06
C TYR A 88 -24.61 8.03 28.69
N ILE A 89 -25.11 7.74 27.47
CA ILE A 89 -26.43 8.19 27.03
C ILE A 89 -27.52 7.67 27.95
N ILE A 90 -27.45 6.38 28.33
CA ILE A 90 -28.46 5.72 29.17
C ILE A 90 -28.48 6.34 30.58
N SER A 91 -27.33 6.66 31.17
CA SER A 91 -27.26 7.27 32.49
C SER A 91 -26.10 8.27 32.56
N LYS A 92 -26.48 9.56 32.50
CA LYS A 92 -25.62 10.73 32.48
C LYS A 92 -24.94 10.96 33.83
N THR A 93 -23.94 10.14 34.16
CA THR A 93 -23.20 10.26 35.44
C THR A 93 -21.80 10.80 35.17
N PHE A 94 -21.28 11.66 36.05
CA PHE A 94 -19.93 12.24 35.93
C PHE A 94 -18.84 11.16 35.77
N LYS A 95 -18.93 10.04 36.50
CA LYS A 95 -17.98 8.92 36.39
C LYS A 95 -17.95 8.33 34.97
N LYS A 96 -19.10 8.25 34.28
CA LYS A 96 -19.19 7.67 32.93
C LYS A 96 -18.64 8.61 31.86
N ILE A 97 -18.89 9.91 31.99
CA ILE A 97 -18.27 10.87 31.06
C ILE A 97 -16.75 10.93 31.27
N ALA A 98 -16.26 10.89 32.51
CA ALA A 98 -14.84 10.83 32.79
C ALA A 98 -14.20 9.57 32.14
N LEU A 99 -14.83 8.40 32.27
CA LEU A 99 -14.35 7.16 31.66
C LEU A 99 -14.37 7.23 30.15
N LEU A 100 -15.40 7.82 29.53
CA LEU A 100 -15.47 8.04 28.07
C LEU A 100 -14.33 8.95 27.61
N LEU A 101 -14.12 10.09 28.25
CA LEU A 101 -13.04 11.03 27.91
C LEU A 101 -11.66 10.39 28.05
N THR A 102 -11.45 9.60 29.12
CA THR A 102 -10.21 8.85 29.32
C THR A 102 -9.98 7.85 28.18
N SER A 103 -11.02 7.13 27.74
CA SER A 103 -10.90 6.17 26.62
C SER A 103 -10.58 6.88 25.29
N VAL A 104 -11.16 8.05 25.03
CA VAL A 104 -10.84 8.88 23.88
C VAL A 104 -9.39 9.37 23.92
N LEU A 105 -8.92 9.79 25.10
CA LEU A 105 -7.54 10.22 25.29
C LEU A 105 -6.55 9.06 25.01
N ILE A 106 -6.84 7.87 25.54
CA ILE A 106 -6.03 6.67 25.29
C ILE A 106 -5.98 6.36 23.79
N PHE A 107 -7.11 6.44 23.09
CA PHE A 107 -7.17 6.24 21.64
C PHE A 107 -6.30 7.26 20.89
N GLN A 108 -6.37 8.55 21.24
CA GLN A 108 -5.55 9.60 20.64
C GLN A 108 -4.05 9.37 20.86
N LEU A 109 -3.66 9.02 22.11
CA LEU A 109 -2.26 8.70 22.44
C LEU A 109 -1.76 7.48 21.64
N TYR A 110 -2.60 6.46 21.47
CA TYR A 110 -2.27 5.28 20.69
C TYR A 110 -2.06 5.65 19.20
N VAL A 111 -2.94 6.45 18.61
CA VAL A 111 -2.79 6.94 17.22
C VAL A 111 -1.48 7.69 17.04
N LEU A 112 -1.14 8.61 17.96
CA LEU A 112 0.14 9.35 17.91
C LEU A 112 1.35 8.42 18.03
N PHE A 113 1.26 7.40 18.89
CA PHE A 113 2.31 6.40 19.06
C PHE A 113 2.56 5.59 17.79
N VAL A 114 1.49 5.09 17.15
CA VAL A 114 1.57 4.35 15.88
C VAL A 114 2.14 5.23 14.77
N PHE A 115 1.70 6.49 14.69
CA PHE A 115 2.22 7.45 13.72
C PHE A 115 3.73 7.67 13.89
N LYS A 116 4.20 7.81 15.12
CA LYS A 116 5.64 7.97 15.43
C LYS A 116 6.46 6.72 15.09
N ILE A 117 5.93 5.52 15.33
CA ILE A 117 6.61 4.25 15.00
C ILE A 117 6.73 4.06 13.50
N ASN A 118 5.72 4.47 12.73
CA ASN A 118 5.71 4.33 11.28
C ASN A 118 6.59 5.38 10.56
N TYR A 119 7.09 6.37 11.31
CA TYR A 119 8.05 7.34 10.79
C TYR A 119 9.46 6.72 10.69
N LYS A 120 9.64 5.86 9.67
CA LYS A 120 10.90 5.16 9.39
C LYS A 120 11.49 5.63 8.07
N GLN A 121 12.81 5.53 7.98
CA GLN A 121 13.51 5.67 6.70
C GLN A 121 13.91 4.29 6.22
N GLU A 122 13.41 3.89 5.07
CA GLU A 122 13.64 2.54 4.53
C GLU A 122 13.96 2.59 3.04
N PHE A 123 14.92 1.76 2.64
CA PHE A 123 15.17 1.44 1.23
C PHE A 123 14.55 0.08 0.92
N ILE A 124 13.83 -0.01 -0.20
CA ILE A 124 13.09 -1.21 -0.57
C ILE A 124 13.37 -1.55 -2.01
N ALA A 125 13.81 -2.79 -2.27
CA ALA A 125 13.80 -3.37 -3.61
C ALA A 125 12.64 -4.35 -3.70
N PHE A 126 11.57 -3.95 -4.40
CA PHE A 126 10.36 -4.74 -4.50
C PHE A 126 10.54 -5.96 -5.40
N GLN A 127 9.81 -7.03 -5.07
CA GLN A 127 9.70 -8.18 -5.95
C GLN A 127 8.58 -7.95 -6.98
N LYS A 128 8.96 -7.80 -8.25
CA LYS A 128 8.03 -7.80 -9.39
C LYS A 128 8.67 -8.46 -10.59
N THR A 129 8.01 -9.48 -11.13
CA THR A 129 8.51 -10.22 -12.28
C THR A 129 8.68 -9.29 -13.50
N LYS A 130 9.86 -9.34 -14.14
CA LYS A 130 10.26 -8.55 -15.32
C LYS A 130 10.43 -7.04 -15.07
N HIS A 131 10.26 -6.55 -13.86
CA HIS A 131 10.37 -5.13 -13.54
C HIS A 131 11.34 -4.90 -12.39
N THR A 132 12.06 -3.77 -12.46
CA THR A 132 12.87 -3.25 -11.36
C THR A 132 12.13 -2.10 -10.72
N ILE A 133 11.81 -2.24 -9.44
CA ILE A 133 11.12 -1.21 -8.67
C ILE A 133 11.86 -1.03 -7.35
N LEU A 134 12.40 0.17 -7.16
CA LEU A 134 13.07 0.57 -5.93
C LEU A 134 12.22 1.65 -5.24
N GLY A 135 12.14 1.58 -3.93
CA GLY A 135 11.44 2.55 -3.11
C GLY A 135 12.33 3.14 -2.02
N PHE A 136 12.15 4.41 -1.76
CA PHE A 136 12.76 5.14 -0.65
C PHE A 136 11.64 5.74 0.19
N LYS A 137 11.43 5.20 1.38
CA LYS A 137 10.50 5.74 2.36
C LYS A 137 11.24 6.69 3.29
N ASN A 138 10.70 7.87 3.48
CA ASN A 138 11.14 8.83 4.49
C ASN A 138 9.93 9.36 5.24
N GLY A 139 9.59 8.73 6.35
CA GLY A 139 8.36 9.01 7.08
C GLY A 139 7.12 8.80 6.21
N ASN A 140 6.36 9.87 5.98
CA ASN A 140 5.12 9.86 5.17
C ASN A 140 5.36 10.13 3.68
N TYR A 141 6.61 10.24 3.25
CA TYR A 141 6.99 10.46 1.86
C TYR A 141 7.59 9.20 1.28
N PHE A 142 7.17 8.82 0.08
CA PHE A 142 7.67 7.65 -0.63
C PHE A 142 8.07 8.01 -2.05
N GLU A 143 9.34 7.89 -2.34
CA GLU A 143 9.88 8.03 -3.69
C GLU A 143 10.13 6.65 -4.29
N PHE A 144 9.55 6.36 -5.45
CA PHE A 144 9.78 5.10 -6.12
C PHE A 144 10.35 5.31 -7.52
N HIS A 145 11.29 4.44 -7.86
CA HIS A 145 11.95 4.40 -9.16
C HIS A 145 11.44 3.20 -9.92
N ASN A 146 10.86 3.44 -11.11
CA ASN A 146 10.35 2.40 -11.98
C ASN A 146 10.97 2.50 -13.36
N THR A 147 11.19 1.35 -14.00
CA THR A 147 11.74 1.25 -15.36
C THR A 147 10.67 1.32 -16.45
N GLU A 148 9.40 1.23 -16.11
CA GLU A 148 8.31 1.35 -17.09
C GLU A 148 8.10 2.79 -17.55
N LYS A 149 8.06 2.95 -18.90
CA LYS A 149 7.74 4.23 -19.55
C LYS A 149 6.24 4.59 -19.42
N ASN A 150 5.37 3.61 -19.32
CA ASN A 150 3.94 3.81 -19.16
C ASN A 150 3.61 4.05 -17.68
N ASN A 151 2.74 5.03 -17.43
CA ASN A 151 2.22 5.40 -16.09
C ASN A 151 1.34 4.30 -15.46
N LYS A 152 1.66 3.02 -15.69
CA LYS A 152 0.93 1.93 -15.07
C LYS A 152 1.19 1.97 -13.56
N GLN A 153 0.19 2.40 -12.83
CA GLN A 153 0.19 2.38 -11.38
C GLN A 153 0.15 0.91 -10.96
N PHE A 154 1.08 0.49 -10.14
CA PHE A 154 1.08 -0.88 -9.62
C PHE A 154 0.25 -0.91 -8.35
N SER A 155 -0.83 -1.66 -8.32
CA SER A 155 -1.72 -1.80 -7.16
C SER A 155 -0.97 -2.10 -5.85
N PHE A 156 0.08 -2.92 -5.90
CA PHE A 156 0.88 -3.24 -4.71
C PHE A 156 1.66 -2.04 -4.14
N ILE A 157 1.97 -1.00 -4.95
CA ILE A 157 2.56 0.25 -4.45
C ILE A 157 1.49 1.03 -3.68
N ASP A 158 0.26 1.04 -4.18
CA ASP A 158 -0.87 1.69 -3.50
C ASP A 158 -1.19 0.96 -2.19
N ASP A 159 -1.15 -0.38 -2.20
CA ASP A 159 -1.33 -1.20 -1.00
C ASP A 159 -0.21 -0.93 0.02
N TYR A 160 1.05 -0.88 -0.43
CA TYR A 160 2.18 -0.56 0.43
C TYR A 160 2.05 0.85 1.02
N THR A 161 1.73 1.86 0.19
CA THR A 161 1.59 3.24 0.66
C THR A 161 0.45 3.41 1.64
N THR A 162 -0.66 2.71 1.42
CA THR A 162 -1.80 2.69 2.33
C THR A 162 -1.43 2.04 3.67
N ASN A 163 -0.80 0.86 3.65
CA ASN A 163 -0.44 0.13 4.86
C ASN A 163 0.61 0.86 5.71
N GLU A 164 1.51 1.59 5.07
CA GLU A 164 2.59 2.33 5.73
C GLU A 164 2.22 3.79 6.05
N GLY A 165 0.99 4.21 5.78
CA GLY A 165 0.49 5.56 6.07
C GLY A 165 1.22 6.66 5.30
N ILE A 166 1.52 6.42 4.03
CA ILE A 166 2.24 7.35 3.16
C ILE A 166 1.25 8.31 2.52
N ASP A 167 1.45 9.61 2.76
CA ASP A 167 0.58 10.66 2.24
C ASP A 167 1.02 11.18 0.87
N LYS A 168 2.33 11.17 0.61
CA LYS A 168 2.92 11.72 -0.60
C LYS A 168 3.79 10.71 -1.31
N THR A 169 3.47 10.49 -2.59
CA THR A 169 4.27 9.62 -3.46
C THR A 169 4.87 10.43 -4.61
N SER A 170 6.11 10.13 -4.96
CA SER A 170 6.72 10.65 -6.18
C SER A 170 7.34 9.53 -6.99
N LYS A 171 7.30 9.70 -8.31
CA LYS A 171 7.94 8.80 -9.26
C LYS A 171 9.16 9.48 -9.86
N SER A 172 10.30 8.81 -9.81
CA SER A 172 11.52 9.30 -10.42
C SER A 172 12.19 8.23 -11.31
N LYS A 173 13.13 8.65 -12.14
CA LYS A 173 13.88 7.74 -12.97
C LYS A 173 14.90 6.97 -12.13
N LEU A 174 15.08 5.69 -12.43
CA LEU A 174 16.09 4.86 -11.79
C LEU A 174 17.48 5.45 -12.05
N LYS A 175 18.14 5.88 -10.98
CA LYS A 175 19.53 6.35 -11.04
C LYS A 175 20.47 5.14 -11.01
N ARG A 176 21.56 5.23 -11.76
CA ARG A 176 22.59 4.17 -11.77
C ARG A 176 23.34 4.07 -10.45
N PHE A 177 23.43 5.16 -9.72
CA PHE A 177 24.10 5.27 -8.41
C PHE A 177 23.20 5.93 -7.40
N CYS A 178 23.13 5.36 -6.20
CA CYS A 178 22.42 5.92 -5.06
C CYS A 178 23.27 5.74 -3.82
N SER A 179 23.29 6.74 -2.94
CA SER A 179 23.81 6.57 -1.58
C SER A 179 22.61 6.37 -0.63
N ILE A 180 22.65 5.31 0.16
CA ILE A 180 21.54 4.86 1.00
C ILE A 180 22.08 4.60 2.39
N GLY A 181 21.79 5.49 3.35
CA GLY A 181 22.22 5.30 4.74
C GLY A 181 23.73 5.07 4.90
N GLY A 182 24.54 5.78 4.13
CA GLY A 182 26.01 5.63 4.14
C GLY A 182 26.53 4.46 3.30
N HIS A 183 25.65 3.67 2.66
CA HIS A 183 26.03 2.63 1.71
C HIS A 183 25.87 3.11 0.28
N ASN A 184 26.89 2.89 -0.54
CA ASN A 184 26.84 3.21 -1.96
C ASN A 184 26.29 2.02 -2.76
N LEU A 185 25.12 2.21 -3.37
CA LEU A 185 24.47 1.23 -4.24
C LEU A 185 24.78 1.53 -5.70
N ILE A 186 25.23 0.52 -6.45
CA ILE A 186 25.31 0.54 -7.91
C ILE A 186 24.28 -0.38 -8.52
N VAL A 187 23.58 0.12 -9.54
CA VAL A 187 22.63 -0.65 -10.35
C VAL A 187 23.35 -1.13 -11.63
N VAL A 188 23.41 -2.44 -11.80
CA VAL A 188 24.04 -3.11 -12.93
C VAL A 188 22.96 -3.68 -13.83
N ASP A 189 22.88 -3.18 -15.06
CA ASP A 189 21.92 -3.62 -16.07
C ASP A 189 22.59 -4.41 -17.21
N SER A 190 21.82 -4.74 -18.24
CA SER A 190 22.26 -5.51 -19.41
C SER A 190 23.48 -4.93 -20.13
N LEU A 191 23.76 -3.63 -19.98
CA LEU A 191 24.90 -2.97 -20.64
C LEU A 191 26.26 -3.26 -19.99
N GLY A 192 26.25 -3.74 -18.74
CA GLY A 192 27.43 -4.30 -18.08
C GLY A 192 28.66 -3.38 -17.91
N ASN A 193 28.51 -2.06 -18.04
CA ASN A 193 29.62 -1.11 -17.91
C ASN A 193 30.06 -0.94 -16.44
N PHE A 194 31.31 -1.35 -16.12
CA PHE A 194 31.90 -1.39 -14.77
C PHE A 194 33.12 -0.50 -14.59
N ASP A 195 33.41 0.41 -15.49
CA ASP A 195 34.60 1.29 -15.37
C ASP A 195 34.45 2.34 -14.29
N PHE A 196 34.52 1.89 -13.02
CA PHE A 196 34.51 2.77 -11.86
C PHE A 196 35.74 2.52 -10.99
N LYS A 197 36.86 3.08 -11.37
CA LYS A 197 38.14 2.91 -10.67
C LYS A 197 38.25 3.67 -9.36
N SER A 198 37.31 4.59 -9.03
CA SER A 198 37.48 5.53 -7.92
C SER A 198 36.42 5.48 -6.81
N VAL A 199 35.32 4.77 -6.99
CA VAL A 199 34.22 4.73 -6.00
C VAL A 199 34.04 3.33 -5.44
N LYS A 200 34.04 3.21 -4.10
CA LYS A 200 33.74 1.97 -3.41
C LYS A 200 32.22 1.78 -3.30
N PHE A 201 31.72 0.65 -3.79
CA PHE A 201 30.31 0.30 -3.71
C PHE A 201 30.12 -0.82 -2.69
N ASP A 202 29.26 -0.56 -1.69
CA ASP A 202 28.93 -1.57 -0.70
C ASP A 202 27.88 -2.55 -1.20
N TRP A 203 26.95 -2.06 -2.03
CA TRP A 203 25.82 -2.84 -2.56
C TRP A 203 25.75 -2.83 -4.07
N ILE A 204 25.39 -3.97 -4.65
CA ILE A 204 25.17 -4.14 -6.08
C ILE A 204 23.74 -4.64 -6.30
N LEU A 205 22.95 -3.93 -7.11
CA LEU A 205 21.68 -4.41 -7.63
C LEU A 205 21.84 -4.92 -9.05
N LEU A 206 21.57 -6.20 -9.27
CA LEU A 206 21.59 -6.83 -10.59
C LEU A 206 20.18 -6.83 -11.18
N ARG A 207 20.03 -6.29 -12.42
CA ARG A 207 18.74 -6.23 -13.12
C ARG A 207 18.87 -6.61 -14.60
N ASN A 208 17.75 -7.09 -15.19
CA ASN A 208 17.68 -7.43 -16.61
C ASN A 208 18.75 -8.43 -17.08
N SER A 209 19.16 -9.34 -16.19
CA SER A 209 20.10 -10.44 -16.46
C SER A 209 21.39 -10.00 -17.16
N PRO A 210 22.19 -9.11 -16.55
CA PRO A 210 23.42 -8.63 -17.14
C PRO A 210 24.37 -9.78 -17.47
N LYS A 211 24.93 -9.76 -18.69
CA LYS A 211 25.92 -10.75 -19.17
C LYS A 211 27.31 -10.43 -18.62
N ILE A 212 27.47 -10.57 -17.29
CA ILE A 212 28.69 -10.22 -16.57
C ILE A 212 29.37 -11.46 -16.00
N ASN A 213 30.68 -11.35 -15.82
CA ASN A 213 31.45 -12.25 -14.96
C ASN A 213 31.37 -11.72 -13.52
N LEU A 214 30.45 -12.27 -12.71
CA LEU A 214 30.23 -11.79 -11.35
C LEU A 214 31.46 -11.96 -10.46
N GLU A 215 32.31 -12.98 -10.67
CA GLU A 215 33.56 -13.14 -9.92
C GLU A 215 34.52 -11.97 -10.16
N LYS A 216 34.63 -11.51 -11.42
CA LYS A 216 35.44 -10.34 -11.77
C LYS A 216 34.88 -9.07 -11.13
N VAL A 217 33.57 -8.89 -11.14
CA VAL A 217 32.88 -7.75 -10.51
C VAL A 217 33.13 -7.73 -9.01
N ILE A 218 32.96 -8.86 -8.34
CA ILE A 218 33.24 -9.02 -6.91
C ILE A 218 34.69 -8.67 -6.57
N LYS A 219 35.65 -9.13 -7.39
CA LYS A 219 37.08 -8.86 -7.18
C LYS A 219 37.41 -7.37 -7.28
N ILE A 220 36.74 -6.66 -8.21
CA ILE A 220 36.98 -5.23 -8.46
C ILE A 220 36.29 -4.36 -7.42
N LEU A 221 34.98 -4.58 -7.20
CA LEU A 221 34.12 -3.70 -6.38
C LEU A 221 34.09 -4.09 -4.91
N LYS A 222 34.43 -5.34 -4.55
CA LYS A 222 34.40 -5.90 -3.18
C LYS A 222 33.12 -5.56 -2.42
N PRO A 223 31.93 -5.85 -2.99
CA PRO A 223 30.66 -5.49 -2.36
C PRO A 223 30.40 -6.33 -1.11
N LYS A 224 29.64 -5.77 -0.17
CA LYS A 224 29.17 -6.47 1.01
C LYS A 224 27.88 -7.25 0.73
N LEU A 225 27.05 -6.72 -0.19
CA LEU A 225 25.73 -7.27 -0.52
C LEU A 225 25.48 -7.20 -2.03
N ILE A 226 24.91 -8.27 -2.56
CA ILE A 226 24.41 -8.32 -3.94
C ILE A 226 22.93 -8.66 -3.92
N ILE A 227 22.12 -7.82 -4.55
CA ILE A 227 20.67 -7.96 -4.65
C ILE A 227 20.35 -8.31 -6.11
N ALA A 228 19.61 -9.38 -6.33
CA ALA A 228 19.04 -9.73 -7.64
C ALA A 228 17.54 -9.51 -7.61
N ASP A 229 17.04 -8.57 -8.43
CA ASP A 229 15.62 -8.25 -8.49
C ASP A 229 14.83 -9.21 -9.42
N GLY A 230 13.49 -9.05 -9.43
CA GLY A 230 12.57 -9.88 -10.21
C GLY A 230 12.65 -9.70 -11.73
N SER A 231 13.49 -8.80 -12.24
CA SER A 231 13.72 -8.63 -13.69
C SER A 231 14.69 -9.66 -14.26
N ASN A 232 15.38 -10.41 -13.40
CA ASN A 232 16.40 -11.35 -13.82
C ASN A 232 15.85 -12.75 -14.14
N TYR A 233 16.47 -13.44 -15.12
CA TYR A 233 16.18 -14.83 -15.37
C TYR A 233 16.67 -15.73 -14.23
N LYS A 234 15.85 -16.69 -13.82
CA LYS A 234 16.15 -17.64 -12.73
C LYS A 234 17.48 -18.38 -12.89
N SER A 235 17.87 -18.71 -14.14
CA SER A 235 19.14 -19.38 -14.44
C SER A 235 20.36 -18.53 -14.09
N TYR A 236 20.28 -17.20 -14.34
CA TYR A 236 21.34 -16.26 -13.96
C TYR A 236 21.44 -16.10 -12.46
N VAL A 237 20.29 -15.90 -11.79
CA VAL A 237 20.22 -15.77 -10.34
C VAL A 237 20.78 -17.00 -9.63
N LYS A 238 20.43 -18.21 -10.09
CA LYS A 238 20.97 -19.49 -9.56
C LYS A 238 22.51 -19.55 -9.67
N ARG A 239 23.06 -19.11 -10.81
CA ARG A 239 24.51 -19.07 -11.03
C ARG A 239 25.18 -18.04 -10.12
N TRP A 240 24.62 -16.83 -10.00
CA TRP A 240 25.15 -15.77 -9.16
C TRP A 240 25.11 -16.13 -7.69
N ARG A 241 24.03 -16.76 -7.21
CA ARG A 241 23.92 -17.27 -5.83
C ARG A 241 25.07 -18.24 -5.51
N LYS A 242 25.39 -19.17 -6.43
CA LYS A 242 26.54 -20.09 -6.26
C LYS A 242 27.88 -19.36 -6.19
N THR A 243 28.05 -18.34 -7.03
CA THR A 243 29.28 -17.52 -7.04
C THR A 243 29.44 -16.74 -5.74
N CYS A 244 28.37 -16.10 -5.26
CA CYS A 244 28.38 -15.34 -4.00
C CYS A 244 28.67 -16.25 -2.80
N ALA A 245 28.06 -17.44 -2.74
CA ALA A 245 28.33 -18.43 -1.69
C ALA A 245 29.80 -18.85 -1.65
N LYS A 246 30.43 -19.11 -2.81
CA LYS A 246 31.87 -19.41 -2.90
C LYS A 246 32.78 -18.27 -2.42
N LYS A 247 32.31 -17.03 -2.51
CA LYS A 247 33.08 -15.83 -2.14
C LYS A 247 32.66 -15.24 -0.78
N SER A 248 31.77 -15.92 -0.05
CA SER A 248 31.25 -15.48 1.25
C SER A 248 30.62 -14.09 1.21
N ILE A 249 29.90 -13.76 0.13
CA ILE A 249 29.21 -12.49 -0.05
C ILE A 249 27.72 -12.70 0.18
N HIS A 250 27.09 -11.81 0.92
CA HIS A 250 25.66 -11.85 1.15
C HIS A 250 24.89 -11.63 -0.16
N PHE A 251 23.96 -12.54 -0.47
CA PHE A 251 23.19 -12.52 -1.72
C PHE A 251 21.70 -12.59 -1.42
N HIS A 252 20.96 -11.56 -1.81
CA HIS A 252 19.51 -11.48 -1.68
C HIS A 252 18.84 -11.65 -3.05
N ASP A 253 17.95 -12.60 -3.15
CA ASP A 253 17.16 -12.89 -4.35
C ASP A 253 15.71 -12.55 -4.06
N THR A 254 15.25 -11.42 -4.61
CA THR A 254 13.89 -10.95 -4.31
C THR A 254 12.80 -11.94 -4.72
N PHE A 255 13.06 -12.83 -5.69
CA PHE A 255 12.08 -13.83 -6.10
C PHE A 255 11.90 -14.93 -5.04
N LYS A 256 12.98 -15.33 -4.36
CA LYS A 256 12.94 -16.41 -3.37
C LYS A 256 12.77 -15.89 -1.95
N ASP A 257 13.47 -14.80 -1.64
CA ASP A 257 13.64 -14.27 -0.30
C ASP A 257 12.65 -13.10 -0.02
N GLY A 258 11.79 -12.74 -1.02
CA GLY A 258 10.85 -11.61 -0.92
C GLY A 258 11.51 -10.25 -1.21
N ALA A 259 10.79 -9.17 -0.99
CA ALA A 259 11.32 -7.83 -1.14
C ALA A 259 12.50 -7.58 -0.18
N PHE A 260 13.55 -6.93 -0.69
CA PHE A 260 14.66 -6.50 0.16
C PHE A 260 14.29 -5.18 0.83
N ILE A 261 14.30 -5.15 2.17
CA ILE A 261 14.00 -3.97 2.98
C ILE A 261 15.18 -3.68 3.89
N TYR A 262 15.71 -2.47 3.79
CA TYR A 262 16.78 -1.98 4.64
C TYR A 262 16.32 -0.76 5.43
N ASN A 263 16.34 -0.88 6.77
CA ASN A 263 15.95 0.21 7.65
C ASN A 263 17.17 1.10 7.93
N LEU A 264 17.06 2.37 7.53
CA LEU A 264 18.14 3.36 7.66
C LEU A 264 18.32 3.85 9.10
N ASN A 265 17.25 3.82 9.91
CA ASN A 265 17.30 4.30 11.30
C ASN A 265 17.97 3.30 12.26
N HIS A 266 18.01 2.01 11.90
CA HIS A 266 18.51 0.93 12.77
C HIS A 266 19.69 0.14 12.19
N GLN A 267 20.26 0.55 11.06
CA GLN A 267 21.38 -0.13 10.37
C GLN A 267 21.20 -1.66 10.29
N GLY A 268 19.98 -2.14 10.08
CA GLY A 268 19.65 -3.57 10.02
C GLY A 268 18.80 -3.94 8.80
N VAL A 269 19.06 -5.14 8.26
CA VAL A 269 18.24 -5.75 7.21
C VAL A 269 17.04 -6.43 7.88
N LYS A 270 15.81 -6.08 7.49
CA LYS A 270 14.63 -6.90 7.76
C LYS A 270 14.51 -7.94 6.66
N GLU A 271 14.65 -9.22 7.01
CA GLU A 271 14.34 -10.31 6.10
C GLU A 271 12.81 -10.42 5.92
N GLY A 272 12.41 -10.40 4.66
CA GLY A 272 11.19 -10.98 4.13
C GLY A 272 9.86 -10.61 4.79
N LEU A 273 9.23 -9.52 4.34
CA LEU A 273 7.77 -9.50 4.28
C LEU A 273 7.37 -10.25 3.00
N ASN A 274 6.85 -11.49 3.15
CA ASN A 274 6.11 -12.15 2.10
C ASN A 274 4.94 -11.23 1.75
N ALA A 275 5.04 -10.57 0.60
CA ALA A 275 3.92 -9.85 0.02
C ALA A 275 2.87 -10.90 -0.34
N LEU A 276 1.77 -10.88 0.39
CA LEU A 276 0.52 -11.54 0.08
C LEU A 276 -0.03 -11.08 -1.27
#